data_739eca2316f3288ee3b7fa3d65838d04
#
_entry.id   739eca2316f3288ee3b7fa3d65838d04
#
_cell.length_a   1.000
_cell.length_b   1.000
_cell.length_c   1.000
_cell.angle_alpha   90.00
_cell.angle_beta   90.00
_cell.angle_gamma   90.00
#
_symmetry.space_group_name_H-M   'P 1'
#
loop_
_entity.id
_entity.type
_entity.pdbx_description
1 polymer ?
#
loop_
_entity_poly.entity_id
_entity_poly.type
_entity_poly.pdbx_seq_one_letter_code
_entity_poly.pdbx_strand_id
1 'polypeptide(L)'
;MLQTSANLVWFIALPLFSSALLLLAGKRANSWGHVLATTVSAATFTIGVIEFLAMQARPEENRAVGQKLFTWISVGSFNVDASLLLDQLSICFVLLITGVGTLIHVYSISYMSHDLDRRRFFAYLNLFIAAMLLLVLGDSYLNLYVGWEGVGLASYLLIGFWNQKPAYATAAKKAFVANRVGDVGLSLAIMIAFATFGDVTFSGIKEQTDSASTTQLTAIGLMLLLAACGKSAQFPLQSWLGDAMAGPTPVSALIHAATMVTAGVYLITRSSFIFDEAPIAQLMVLIVGAVTLLFGAIIGTAKDDIKKALAASTMSQIGYMILATGLGPIGYAFAIMHLLTHGFFKASMFLGAGSVMHGMKDEVNMRKYGGIGKFMPITALTFGLGYLAIIGVPPFAGFYSKDKIIETAFNAGGIKGIALGVATLLGAAITAFYMTRVVILTFFGNERWGHKDEPHESPALMLIPIALLSLGSIASGFLLYQGKRLVYWLEPVVNPLKEHHAKELFSHTTVSIMTLTVVAIGVSLAVSKYRGDQSDKAPEKVSILTAAARKDLYQDSLNESAFMRPGQSLIKKLLQIDLIVIDGLVRSVGSVSISAGTKLRSLQSGYVRSYALMMVIGALALIATVWIVTA
;
A
#
# COMPACT_ATOMS: atom_id res chain seq x y z
N MET A 1 -31.41 0.90 11.14
CA MET A 1 -30.68 2.15 11.45
C MET A 1 -29.39 1.79 12.16
N LEU A 2 -28.23 2.25 11.68
CA LEU A 2 -26.94 2.08 12.36
C LEU A 2 -27.00 2.74 13.75
N GLN A 3 -26.47 2.06 14.77
CA GLN A 3 -26.29 2.68 16.08
C GLN A 3 -25.26 3.80 15.97
N THR A 4 -25.53 4.93 16.59
CA THR A 4 -24.59 6.06 16.62
C THR A 4 -23.61 5.90 17.78
N SER A 5 -22.31 6.01 17.50
CA SER A 5 -21.25 6.07 18.51
C SER A 5 -20.56 7.42 18.43
N ALA A 6 -20.40 8.11 19.53
CA ALA A 6 -19.67 9.38 19.59
C ALA A 6 -18.15 9.22 19.68
N ASN A 7 -17.64 7.99 19.70
CA ASN A 7 -16.24 7.71 20.05
C ASN A 7 -15.34 7.41 18.84
N LEU A 8 -15.90 7.18 17.64
CA LEU A 8 -15.11 6.76 16.48
C LEU A 8 -14.10 7.83 16.01
N VAL A 9 -14.45 9.09 16.20
CA VAL A 9 -13.57 10.23 15.84
C VAL A 9 -12.21 10.16 16.54
N TRP A 10 -12.15 9.62 17.75
CA TRP A 10 -10.91 9.55 18.53
C TRP A 10 -9.86 8.63 17.92
N PHE A 11 -10.27 7.63 17.12
CA PHE A 11 -9.32 6.81 16.37
C PHE A 11 -8.43 7.63 15.45
N ILE A 12 -8.98 8.70 14.86
CA ILE A 12 -8.29 9.57 13.91
C ILE A 12 -7.72 10.79 14.63
N ALA A 13 -8.51 11.41 15.50
CA ALA A 13 -8.17 12.68 16.14
C ALA A 13 -6.93 12.57 17.05
N LEU A 14 -6.79 11.48 17.83
CA LEU A 14 -5.67 11.33 18.75
C LEU A 14 -4.32 11.24 18.02
N PRO A 15 -4.10 10.31 17.05
CA PRO A 15 -2.81 10.25 16.36
C PRO A 15 -2.57 11.46 15.46
N LEU A 16 -3.61 12.07 14.88
CA LEU A 16 -3.48 13.28 14.09
C LEU A 16 -3.05 14.47 14.95
N PHE A 17 -3.69 14.64 16.11
CA PHE A 17 -3.32 15.67 17.08
C PHE A 17 -1.87 15.51 17.56
N SER A 18 -1.46 14.29 17.91
CA SER A 18 -0.08 14.00 18.30
C SER A 18 0.90 14.36 17.18
N SER A 19 0.60 13.99 15.93
CA SER A 19 1.42 14.35 14.78
C SER A 19 1.54 15.87 14.63
N ALA A 20 0.43 16.59 14.64
CA ALA A 20 0.39 18.05 14.51
C ALA A 20 1.18 18.73 15.64
N LEU A 21 0.95 18.32 16.89
CA LEU A 21 1.66 18.86 18.05
C LEU A 21 3.17 18.68 17.94
N LEU A 22 3.63 17.48 17.55
CA LEU A 22 5.06 17.20 17.39
C LEU A 22 5.69 18.02 16.26
N LEU A 23 4.98 18.25 15.17
CA LEU A 23 5.48 19.09 14.08
C LEU A 23 5.57 20.57 14.49
N LEU A 24 4.55 21.09 15.19
CA LEU A 24 4.48 22.48 15.63
C LEU A 24 5.46 22.80 16.78
N ALA A 25 5.64 21.89 17.73
CA ALA A 25 6.54 22.08 18.88
C ALA A 25 8.03 22.17 18.48
N GLY A 26 8.37 21.83 17.26
CA GLY A 26 9.71 21.94 16.73
C GLY A 26 10.74 21.15 17.53
N LYS A 27 12.01 21.57 17.53
CA LYS A 27 13.12 20.87 18.19
C LYS A 27 12.92 20.63 19.70
N ARG A 28 12.04 21.41 20.37
CA ARG A 28 11.72 21.23 21.78
C ARG A 28 11.08 19.87 22.09
N ALA A 29 10.43 19.25 21.11
CA ALA A 29 9.81 17.93 21.28
C ALA A 29 10.76 16.75 21.06
N ASN A 30 12.05 16.96 20.72
CA ASN A 30 12.99 15.85 20.50
C ASN A 30 13.22 14.98 21.75
N SER A 31 13.12 15.55 22.96
CA SER A 31 13.35 14.82 24.21
C SER A 31 12.16 13.97 24.66
N TRP A 32 10.93 14.41 24.41
CA TRP A 32 9.70 13.79 24.93
C TRP A 32 8.73 13.29 23.85
N GLY A 33 8.90 13.76 22.61
CA GLY A 33 7.93 13.51 21.53
C GLY A 33 7.71 12.04 21.20
N HIS A 34 8.72 11.22 21.34
CA HIS A 34 8.61 9.77 21.17
C HIS A 34 7.72 9.11 22.23
N VAL A 35 7.75 9.60 23.48
CA VAL A 35 6.88 9.10 24.56
C VAL A 35 5.43 9.47 24.25
N LEU A 36 5.16 10.73 23.92
CA LEU A 36 3.81 11.16 23.54
C LEU A 36 3.26 10.33 22.38
N ALA A 37 4.01 10.20 21.30
CA ALA A 37 3.56 9.47 20.12
C ALA A 37 3.23 8.00 20.44
N THR A 38 4.08 7.34 21.21
CA THR A 38 3.88 5.95 21.64
C THR A 38 2.68 5.82 22.56
N THR A 39 2.51 6.73 23.53
CA THR A 39 1.36 6.73 24.45
C THR A 39 0.05 6.94 23.69
N VAL A 40 0.03 7.86 22.72
CA VAL A 40 -1.16 8.11 21.89
C VAL A 40 -1.50 6.89 21.04
N SER A 41 -0.50 6.24 20.43
CA SER A 41 -0.72 5.00 19.67
C SER A 41 -1.29 3.90 20.56
N ALA A 42 -0.76 3.72 21.78
CA ALA A 42 -1.25 2.75 22.76
C ALA A 42 -2.68 3.08 23.25
N ALA A 43 -2.98 4.36 23.48
CA ALA A 43 -4.33 4.80 23.84
C ALA A 43 -5.34 4.50 22.71
N THR A 44 -4.94 4.75 21.44
CA THR A 44 -5.77 4.43 20.27
C THR A 44 -6.03 2.92 20.16
N PHE A 45 -5.01 2.10 20.43
CA PHE A 45 -5.18 0.64 20.49
C PHE A 45 -6.12 0.22 21.62
N THR A 46 -6.01 0.83 22.80
CA THR A 46 -6.90 0.54 23.94
C THR A 46 -8.35 0.85 23.60
N ILE A 47 -8.62 1.98 22.95
CA ILE A 47 -9.97 2.33 22.44
C ILE A 47 -10.44 1.24 21.46
N GLY A 48 -9.57 0.77 20.56
CA GLY A 48 -9.90 -0.31 19.63
C GLY A 48 -10.30 -1.61 20.31
N VAL A 49 -9.58 -2.00 21.38
CA VAL A 49 -9.92 -3.19 22.17
C VAL A 49 -11.26 -3.01 22.89
N ILE A 50 -11.52 -1.84 23.47
CA ILE A 50 -12.79 -1.54 24.16
C ILE A 50 -13.95 -1.62 23.16
N GLU A 51 -13.84 -1.01 21.98
CA GLU A 51 -14.89 -1.08 20.96
C GLU A 51 -15.09 -2.49 20.41
N PHE A 52 -14.02 -3.27 20.25
CA PHE A 52 -14.13 -4.69 19.87
C PHE A 52 -14.90 -5.51 20.90
N LEU A 53 -14.59 -5.36 22.18
CA LEU A 53 -15.31 -6.05 23.27
C LEU A 53 -16.77 -5.59 23.33
N ALA A 54 -17.03 -4.30 23.14
CA ALA A 54 -18.40 -3.77 23.04
C ALA A 54 -19.16 -4.36 21.84
N MET A 55 -18.51 -4.50 20.68
CA MET A 55 -19.10 -5.13 19.51
C MET A 55 -19.43 -6.61 19.75
N GLN A 56 -18.56 -7.35 20.44
CA GLN A 56 -18.82 -8.75 20.78
C GLN A 56 -20.02 -8.92 21.71
N ALA A 57 -20.24 -7.96 22.61
CA ALA A 57 -21.36 -7.98 23.55
C ALA A 57 -22.72 -7.63 22.89
N ARG A 58 -22.72 -7.05 21.68
CA ARG A 58 -23.94 -6.69 20.94
C ARG A 58 -24.49 -7.87 20.15
N PRO A 59 -25.83 -7.94 19.93
CA PRO A 59 -26.42 -8.82 18.94
C PRO A 59 -25.79 -8.61 17.56
N GLU A 60 -25.72 -9.64 16.76
CA GLU A 60 -25.01 -9.64 15.48
C GLU A 60 -25.47 -8.53 14.53
N GLU A 61 -26.77 -8.30 14.47
CA GLU A 61 -27.42 -7.28 13.65
C GLU A 61 -27.05 -5.84 14.04
N ASN A 62 -26.61 -5.63 15.29
CA ASN A 62 -26.31 -4.32 15.86
C ASN A 62 -24.82 -4.08 16.09
N ARG A 63 -23.94 -4.90 15.52
CA ARG A 63 -22.49 -4.78 15.69
C ARG A 63 -21.91 -3.59 14.94
N ALA A 64 -22.47 -3.24 13.77
CA ALA A 64 -22.04 -2.08 13.01
C ALA A 64 -22.51 -0.78 13.65
N VAL A 65 -21.58 0.19 13.81
CA VAL A 65 -21.87 1.51 14.34
C VAL A 65 -21.33 2.60 13.41
N GLY A 66 -22.09 3.67 13.25
CA GLY A 66 -21.74 4.81 12.42
C GLY A 66 -21.60 6.10 13.26
N GLN A 67 -20.77 7.02 12.78
CA GLN A 67 -20.66 8.37 13.32
C GLN A 67 -20.58 9.40 12.19
N LYS A 68 -21.63 10.21 12.05
CA LYS A 68 -21.59 11.40 11.21
C LYS A 68 -20.87 12.51 11.96
N LEU A 69 -19.86 13.11 11.36
CA LEU A 69 -19.10 14.22 11.92
C LEU A 69 -19.70 15.56 11.47
N PHE A 70 -19.83 15.75 10.16
CA PHE A 70 -20.43 16.94 9.55
C PHE A 70 -20.83 16.66 8.10
N THR A 71 -21.66 17.48 7.51
CA THR A 71 -21.94 17.43 6.08
C THR A 71 -20.79 18.11 5.32
N TRP A 72 -20.07 17.34 4.50
CA TRP A 72 -18.87 17.82 3.83
C TRP A 72 -19.20 18.50 2.49
N ILE A 73 -19.95 17.82 1.63
CA ILE A 73 -20.34 18.34 0.32
C ILE A 73 -21.85 18.30 0.24
N SER A 74 -22.47 19.41 -0.17
CA SER A 74 -23.90 19.50 -0.45
C SER A 74 -24.12 20.40 -1.66
N VAL A 75 -24.15 19.81 -2.87
CA VAL A 75 -24.29 20.54 -4.14
C VAL A 75 -25.31 19.81 -5.02
N GLY A 76 -26.50 20.35 -5.15
CA GLY A 76 -27.59 19.73 -5.90
C GLY A 76 -27.94 18.35 -5.34
N SER A 77 -27.87 17.32 -6.20
CA SER A 77 -28.09 15.92 -5.79
C SER A 77 -26.87 15.28 -5.13
N PHE A 78 -25.67 15.87 -5.25
CA PHE A 78 -24.44 15.34 -4.67
C PHE A 78 -24.29 15.76 -3.22
N ASN A 79 -24.63 14.84 -2.31
CA ASN A 79 -24.52 15.05 -0.86
C ASN A 79 -23.59 14.00 -0.26
N VAL A 80 -22.52 14.43 0.38
CA VAL A 80 -21.55 13.56 1.04
C VAL A 80 -21.30 14.05 2.45
N ASP A 81 -21.52 13.17 3.41
CA ASP A 81 -21.18 13.40 4.79
C ASP A 81 -19.75 12.94 5.10
N ALA A 82 -19.04 13.68 5.92
CA ALA A 82 -17.86 13.17 6.60
C ALA A 82 -18.34 12.23 7.71
N SER A 83 -18.32 10.94 7.45
CA SER A 83 -18.86 9.90 8.31
C SER A 83 -17.90 8.73 8.46
N LEU A 84 -17.98 8.08 9.62
CA LEU A 84 -17.16 6.93 9.99
C LEU A 84 -18.05 5.72 10.22
N LEU A 85 -17.57 4.56 9.79
CA LEU A 85 -18.24 3.26 9.95
C LEU A 85 -17.28 2.28 10.64
N LEU A 86 -17.69 1.74 11.78
CA LEU A 86 -17.02 0.64 12.45
C LEU A 86 -17.90 -0.60 12.35
N ASP A 87 -17.46 -1.56 11.56
CA ASP A 87 -18.11 -2.87 11.38
C ASP A 87 -17.12 -4.02 11.60
N GLN A 88 -17.54 -5.24 11.32
CA GLN A 88 -16.76 -6.45 11.54
C GLN A 88 -15.46 -6.48 10.71
N LEU A 89 -15.45 -5.87 9.53
CA LEU A 89 -14.25 -5.79 8.70
C LEU A 89 -13.31 -4.68 9.19
N SER A 90 -13.82 -3.47 9.42
CA SER A 90 -13.00 -2.34 9.83
C SER A 90 -12.36 -2.54 11.20
N ILE A 91 -13.03 -3.19 12.16
CA ILE A 91 -12.44 -3.45 13.49
C ILE A 91 -11.22 -4.39 13.40
N CYS A 92 -11.21 -5.37 12.48
CA CYS A 92 -10.05 -6.22 12.24
C CYS A 92 -8.82 -5.39 11.86
N PHE A 93 -9.00 -4.40 10.98
CA PHE A 93 -7.94 -3.49 10.58
C PHE A 93 -7.56 -2.50 11.68
N VAL A 94 -8.54 -1.94 12.40
CA VAL A 94 -8.27 -1.02 13.53
C VAL A 94 -7.36 -1.71 14.56
N LEU A 95 -7.67 -2.93 14.96
CA LEU A 95 -6.86 -3.68 15.93
C LEU A 95 -5.46 -4.00 15.39
N LEU A 96 -5.36 -4.40 14.12
CA LEU A 96 -4.08 -4.70 13.48
C LEU A 96 -3.20 -3.45 13.37
N ILE A 97 -3.75 -2.35 12.82
CA ILE A 97 -3.03 -1.08 12.61
C ILE A 97 -2.55 -0.51 13.93
N THR A 98 -3.42 -0.42 14.93
CA THR A 98 -3.09 0.21 16.20
C THR A 98 -2.23 -0.69 17.09
N GLY A 99 -2.48 -2.01 17.11
CA GLY A 99 -1.72 -2.97 17.90
C GLY A 99 -0.29 -3.14 17.40
N VAL A 100 -0.14 -3.52 16.12
CA VAL A 100 1.19 -3.64 15.49
C VAL A 100 1.87 -2.27 15.43
N GLY A 101 1.13 -1.20 15.13
CA GLY A 101 1.63 0.18 15.13
C GLY A 101 2.21 0.59 16.48
N THR A 102 1.55 0.27 17.60
CA THR A 102 2.06 0.54 18.96
C THR A 102 3.36 -0.20 19.24
N LEU A 103 3.45 -1.49 18.87
CA LEU A 103 4.67 -2.27 19.03
C LEU A 103 5.83 -1.69 18.20
N ILE A 104 5.54 -1.22 16.99
CA ILE A 104 6.52 -0.52 16.14
C ILE A 104 6.96 0.81 16.77
N HIS A 105 6.06 1.56 17.41
CA HIS A 105 6.44 2.79 18.13
C HIS A 105 7.38 2.48 19.30
N VAL A 106 7.08 1.47 20.11
CA VAL A 106 7.97 1.03 21.22
C VAL A 106 9.34 0.63 20.70
N TYR A 107 9.41 -0.18 19.64
CA TYR A 107 10.66 -0.56 18.98
C TYR A 107 11.46 0.66 18.52
N SER A 108 10.75 1.64 17.92
CA SER A 108 11.36 2.84 17.36
C SER A 108 11.99 3.76 18.41
N ILE A 109 11.58 3.66 19.68
CA ILE A 109 12.17 4.43 20.77
C ILE A 109 13.69 4.19 20.85
N SER A 110 14.09 2.96 20.77
CA SER A 110 15.52 2.59 20.83
C SER A 110 16.18 2.68 19.45
N TYR A 111 15.51 2.19 18.39
CA TYR A 111 16.04 2.20 17.03
C TYR A 111 16.42 3.61 16.53
N MET A 112 15.60 4.63 16.84
CA MET A 112 15.80 6.03 16.42
C MET A 112 16.44 6.89 17.52
N SER A 113 17.03 6.30 18.57
CA SER A 113 17.54 7.03 19.73
C SER A 113 18.63 8.06 19.39
N HIS A 114 19.45 7.77 18.41
CA HIS A 114 20.57 8.60 17.97
C HIS A 114 20.23 9.54 16.81
N ASP A 115 19.01 9.48 16.26
CA ASP A 115 18.62 10.33 15.12
C ASP A 115 18.23 11.74 15.59
N LEU A 116 18.82 12.77 14.96
CA LEU A 116 18.59 14.18 15.26
C LEU A 116 17.15 14.62 14.97
N ASP A 117 16.49 13.97 14.02
CA ASP A 117 15.11 14.26 13.58
C ASP A 117 14.08 13.29 14.17
N ARG A 118 14.40 12.62 15.28
CA ARG A 118 13.57 11.63 15.97
C ARG A 118 12.11 12.10 16.13
N ARG A 119 11.90 13.35 16.52
CA ARG A 119 10.57 13.96 16.64
C ARG A 119 9.78 13.89 15.33
N ARG A 120 10.41 14.27 14.20
CA ARG A 120 9.79 14.26 12.86
C ARG A 120 9.38 12.84 12.48
N PHE A 121 10.22 11.85 12.80
CA PHE A 121 9.93 10.44 12.59
C PHE A 121 8.65 10.00 13.29
N PHE A 122 8.52 10.25 14.60
CA PHE A 122 7.34 9.87 15.38
C PHE A 122 6.08 10.64 14.97
N ALA A 123 6.21 11.91 14.56
CA ALA A 123 5.11 12.67 13.99
C ALA A 123 4.56 12.02 12.72
N TYR A 124 5.44 11.61 11.81
CA TYR A 124 5.04 10.95 10.57
C TYR A 124 4.46 9.55 10.78
N LEU A 125 4.94 8.80 11.79
CA LEU A 125 4.33 7.52 12.17
C LEU A 125 2.87 7.71 12.61
N ASN A 126 2.59 8.68 13.48
CA ASN A 126 1.23 8.97 13.92
C ASN A 126 0.35 9.54 12.80
N LEU A 127 0.89 10.38 11.91
CA LEU A 127 0.19 10.81 10.70
C LEU A 127 -0.23 9.62 9.84
N PHE A 128 0.66 8.65 9.69
CA PHE A 128 0.39 7.43 8.92
C PHE A 128 -0.73 6.60 9.56
N ILE A 129 -0.69 6.41 10.90
CA ILE A 129 -1.74 5.69 11.64
C ILE A 129 -3.08 6.42 11.49
N ALA A 130 -3.12 7.75 11.67
CA ALA A 130 -4.34 8.53 11.50
C ALA A 130 -4.96 8.39 10.11
N ALA A 131 -4.11 8.49 9.07
CA ALA A 131 -4.55 8.35 7.68
C ALA A 131 -5.06 6.94 7.39
N MET A 132 -4.38 5.90 7.91
CA MET A 132 -4.81 4.52 7.70
C MET A 132 -6.11 4.20 8.44
N LEU A 133 -6.31 4.75 9.64
CA LEU A 133 -7.56 4.60 10.37
C LEU A 133 -8.72 5.34 9.68
N LEU A 134 -8.47 6.53 9.10
CA LEU A 134 -9.46 7.21 8.27
C LEU A 134 -9.82 6.39 7.03
N LEU A 135 -8.86 5.74 6.40
CA LEU A 135 -9.08 4.86 5.24
C LEU A 135 -10.04 3.72 5.58
N VAL A 136 -9.79 3.00 6.69
CA VAL A 136 -10.58 1.80 7.03
C VAL A 136 -11.88 2.10 7.77
N LEU A 137 -12.03 3.30 8.32
CA LEU A 137 -13.25 3.74 9.02
C LEU A 137 -14.14 4.62 8.16
N GLY A 138 -13.70 5.07 6.98
CA GLY A 138 -14.55 5.88 6.08
C GLY A 138 -15.80 5.12 5.66
N ASP A 139 -16.96 5.78 5.72
CA ASP A 139 -18.28 5.22 5.39
C ASP A 139 -18.63 5.29 3.89
N SER A 140 -17.79 5.96 3.13
CA SER A 140 -17.95 6.13 1.70
C SER A 140 -16.63 6.01 0.96
N TYR A 141 -16.68 5.77 -0.35
CA TYR A 141 -15.49 5.79 -1.20
C TYR A 141 -14.75 7.13 -1.15
N LEU A 142 -15.46 8.25 -0.96
CA LEU A 142 -14.84 9.56 -0.88
C LEU A 142 -14.13 9.77 0.48
N ASN A 143 -14.72 9.33 1.60
CA ASN A 143 -14.08 9.36 2.91
C ASN A 143 -12.85 8.43 2.94
N LEU A 144 -12.98 7.22 2.38
CA LEU A 144 -11.87 6.30 2.18
C LEU A 144 -10.76 6.94 1.35
N TYR A 145 -11.09 7.67 0.28
CA TYR A 145 -10.12 8.34 -0.59
C TYR A 145 -9.26 9.36 0.13
N VAL A 146 -9.83 10.13 1.09
CA VAL A 146 -9.03 11.05 1.91
C VAL A 146 -7.99 10.31 2.73
N GLY A 147 -8.37 9.21 3.37
CA GLY A 147 -7.42 8.34 4.09
C GLY A 147 -6.37 7.73 3.14
N TRP A 148 -6.80 7.31 1.95
CA TRP A 148 -5.97 6.74 0.90
C TRP A 148 -4.86 7.68 0.44
N GLU A 149 -5.18 8.94 0.21
CA GLU A 149 -4.23 10.00 -0.12
C GLU A 149 -3.33 10.34 1.06
N GLY A 150 -3.90 10.39 2.27
CA GLY A 150 -3.14 10.64 3.50
C GLY A 150 -2.07 9.58 3.75
N VAL A 151 -2.38 8.30 3.53
CA VAL A 151 -1.41 7.19 3.60
C VAL A 151 -0.31 7.35 2.54
N GLY A 152 -0.69 7.78 1.33
CA GLY A 152 0.26 8.07 0.25
C GLY A 152 1.27 9.17 0.64
N LEU A 153 0.77 10.27 1.20
CA LEU A 153 1.61 11.37 1.70
C LEU A 153 2.51 10.92 2.86
N ALA A 154 1.94 10.26 3.86
CA ALA A 154 2.70 9.83 5.03
C ALA A 154 3.80 8.82 4.66
N SER A 155 3.52 7.89 3.73
CA SER A 155 4.52 6.96 3.22
C SER A 155 5.65 7.67 2.47
N TYR A 156 5.34 8.64 1.63
CA TYR A 156 6.32 9.49 0.96
C TYR A 156 7.29 10.15 1.94
N LEU A 157 6.74 10.76 3.02
CA LEU A 157 7.53 11.42 4.06
C LEU A 157 8.40 10.43 4.85
N LEU A 158 7.91 9.22 5.09
CA LEU A 158 8.62 8.18 5.84
C LEU A 158 9.67 7.45 4.99
N ILE A 159 9.40 7.12 3.74
CA ILE A 159 10.38 6.52 2.82
C ILE A 159 11.53 7.49 2.57
N GLY A 160 11.21 8.77 2.36
CA GLY A 160 12.16 9.86 2.17
C GLY A 160 12.64 10.50 3.47
N PHE A 161 12.56 9.82 4.61
CA PHE A 161 12.91 10.41 5.91
C PHE A 161 14.33 10.99 5.92
N TRP A 162 15.30 10.25 5.37
CA TRP A 162 16.68 10.71 5.18
C TRP A 162 16.89 11.30 3.78
N ASN A 163 16.09 12.28 3.40
CA ASN A 163 16.05 12.91 2.08
C ASN A 163 17.35 13.64 1.66
N GLN A 164 18.27 13.85 2.60
CA GLN A 164 19.62 14.35 2.30
C GLN A 164 20.39 13.41 1.38
N LYS A 165 20.04 12.13 1.36
CA LYS A 165 20.61 11.15 0.42
C LYS A 165 19.78 11.14 -0.87
N PRO A 166 20.32 11.54 -2.04
CA PRO A 166 19.55 11.66 -3.29
C PRO A 166 18.82 10.38 -3.68
N ALA A 167 19.42 9.21 -3.45
CA ALA A 167 18.81 7.91 -3.74
C ALA A 167 17.51 7.69 -2.94
N TYR A 168 17.46 8.14 -1.68
CA TYR A 168 16.30 7.97 -0.81
C TYR A 168 15.16 8.93 -1.19
N ALA A 169 15.52 10.17 -1.57
CA ALA A 169 14.55 11.11 -2.13
C ALA A 169 13.95 10.61 -3.45
N THR A 170 14.77 9.97 -4.30
CA THR A 170 14.30 9.35 -5.56
C THR A 170 13.38 8.16 -5.29
N ALA A 171 13.71 7.30 -4.32
CA ALA A 171 12.86 6.18 -3.92
C ALA A 171 11.48 6.66 -3.41
N ALA A 172 11.46 7.71 -2.58
CA ALA A 172 10.21 8.30 -2.11
C ALA A 172 9.36 8.86 -3.26
N LYS A 173 9.96 9.60 -4.19
CA LYS A 173 9.26 10.12 -5.38
C LYS A 173 8.73 9.00 -6.26
N LYS A 174 9.50 7.93 -6.47
CA LYS A 174 9.06 6.76 -7.24
C LYS A 174 7.83 6.10 -6.59
N ALA A 175 7.88 5.88 -5.28
CA ALA A 175 6.76 5.32 -4.52
C ALA A 175 5.52 6.22 -4.63
N PHE A 176 5.67 7.52 -4.45
CA PHE A 176 4.57 8.48 -4.54
C PHE A 176 3.92 8.49 -5.93
N VAL A 177 4.72 8.60 -7.00
CA VAL A 177 4.21 8.66 -8.38
C VAL A 177 3.55 7.35 -8.79
N ALA A 178 4.14 6.19 -8.48
CA ALA A 178 3.55 4.89 -8.79
C ALA A 178 2.19 4.71 -8.08
N ASN A 179 2.09 5.12 -6.83
CA ASN A 179 0.82 5.10 -6.09
C ASN A 179 -0.20 6.07 -6.68
N ARG A 180 0.23 7.26 -7.16
CA ARG A 180 -0.67 8.24 -7.78
C ARG A 180 -1.37 7.70 -9.02
N VAL A 181 -0.74 6.83 -9.79
CA VAL A 181 -1.39 6.15 -10.91
C VAL A 181 -2.56 5.29 -10.41
N GLY A 182 -2.39 4.57 -9.31
CA GLY A 182 -3.48 3.84 -8.64
C GLY A 182 -4.57 4.77 -8.11
N ASP A 183 -4.18 5.91 -7.52
CA ASP A 183 -5.10 6.91 -6.95
C ASP A 183 -6.03 7.50 -8.03
N VAL A 184 -5.52 7.69 -9.27
CA VAL A 184 -6.36 8.05 -10.44
C VAL A 184 -7.42 6.98 -10.70
N GLY A 185 -7.06 5.68 -10.58
CA GLY A 185 -8.03 4.59 -10.71
C GLY A 185 -9.16 4.72 -9.69
N LEU A 186 -8.84 4.99 -8.40
CA LEU A 186 -9.86 5.18 -7.37
C LEU A 186 -10.75 6.40 -7.65
N SER A 187 -10.16 7.51 -8.10
CA SER A 187 -10.92 8.71 -8.49
C SER A 187 -11.92 8.40 -9.62
N LEU A 188 -11.48 7.66 -10.65
CA LEU A 188 -12.34 7.25 -11.75
C LEU A 188 -13.44 6.28 -11.29
N ALA A 189 -13.11 5.34 -10.38
CA ALA A 189 -14.11 4.45 -9.80
C ALA A 189 -15.21 5.22 -9.07
N ILE A 190 -14.84 6.23 -8.26
CA ILE A 190 -15.79 7.11 -7.56
C ILE A 190 -16.67 7.89 -8.55
N MET A 191 -16.08 8.45 -9.60
CA MET A 191 -16.83 9.19 -10.62
C MET A 191 -17.82 8.31 -11.37
N ILE A 192 -17.40 7.08 -11.76
CA ILE A 192 -18.27 6.14 -12.45
C ILE A 192 -19.38 5.65 -11.51
N ALA A 193 -19.06 5.36 -10.23
CA ALA A 193 -20.04 4.96 -9.23
C ALA A 193 -21.10 6.05 -9.03
N PHE A 194 -20.68 7.30 -8.85
CA PHE A 194 -21.62 8.41 -8.72
C PHE A 194 -22.48 8.60 -9.96
N ALA A 195 -21.90 8.51 -11.16
CA ALA A 195 -22.65 8.61 -12.41
C ALA A 195 -23.67 7.47 -12.61
N THR A 196 -23.39 6.29 -12.01
CA THR A 196 -24.25 5.10 -12.12
C THR A 196 -25.35 5.09 -11.06
N PHE A 197 -25.03 5.41 -9.81
CA PHE A 197 -25.89 5.22 -8.65
C PHE A 197 -26.40 6.52 -8.03
N GLY A 198 -25.79 7.67 -8.35
CA GLY A 198 -26.07 8.95 -7.68
C GLY A 198 -25.58 9.01 -6.23
N ASP A 199 -24.83 8.00 -5.79
CA ASP A 199 -24.31 7.83 -4.42
C ASP A 199 -22.84 7.41 -4.43
N VAL A 200 -22.13 7.64 -3.34
CA VAL A 200 -20.74 7.23 -3.11
C VAL A 200 -20.56 6.47 -1.79
N THR A 201 -21.62 6.25 -1.03
CA THR A 201 -21.62 5.48 0.21
C THR A 201 -21.62 3.97 -0.08
N PHE A 202 -20.99 3.18 0.78
CA PHE A 202 -20.96 1.73 0.59
C PHE A 202 -22.36 1.12 0.66
N SER A 203 -23.19 1.59 1.61
CA SER A 203 -24.56 1.09 1.77
C SER A 203 -25.45 1.45 0.58
N GLY A 204 -25.43 2.72 0.16
CA GLY A 204 -26.27 3.18 -0.93
C GLY A 204 -25.94 2.54 -2.28
N ILE A 205 -24.65 2.30 -2.57
CA ILE A 205 -24.25 1.56 -3.76
C ILE A 205 -24.64 0.09 -3.65
N LYS A 206 -24.40 -0.56 -2.48
CA LYS A 206 -24.75 -1.96 -2.25
C LYS A 206 -26.24 -2.24 -2.48
N GLU A 207 -27.12 -1.35 -2.00
CA GLU A 207 -28.58 -1.47 -2.17
C GLU A 207 -29.02 -1.33 -3.63
N GLN A 208 -28.24 -0.64 -4.45
CA GLN A 208 -28.55 -0.35 -5.85
C GLN A 208 -27.76 -1.21 -6.85
N THR A 209 -26.91 -2.13 -6.39
CA THR A 209 -26.01 -2.92 -7.26
C THR A 209 -26.78 -3.67 -8.34
N ASP A 210 -27.94 -4.24 -8.03
CA ASP A 210 -28.78 -4.99 -8.96
C ASP A 210 -29.37 -4.11 -10.10
N SER A 211 -29.38 -2.78 -9.93
CA SER A 211 -29.89 -1.85 -10.95
C SER A 211 -28.84 -1.51 -12.02
N ALA A 212 -27.57 -1.78 -11.76
CA ALA A 212 -26.47 -1.47 -12.66
C ALA A 212 -26.20 -2.60 -13.67
N SER A 213 -25.73 -2.23 -14.86
CA SER A 213 -25.29 -3.22 -15.83
C SER A 213 -23.95 -3.84 -15.42
N THR A 214 -23.72 -5.11 -15.79
CA THR A 214 -22.44 -5.79 -15.59
C THR A 214 -21.26 -5.01 -16.19
N THR A 215 -21.48 -4.25 -17.26
CA THR A 215 -20.44 -3.39 -17.87
C THR A 215 -20.04 -2.24 -16.94
N GLN A 216 -21.01 -1.57 -16.32
CA GLN A 216 -20.75 -0.48 -15.36
C GLN A 216 -20.02 -1.02 -14.12
N LEU A 217 -20.50 -2.14 -13.55
CA LEU A 217 -19.86 -2.80 -12.41
C LEU A 217 -18.44 -3.25 -12.75
N THR A 218 -18.22 -3.81 -13.96
CA THR A 218 -16.90 -4.18 -14.45
C THR A 218 -15.98 -2.96 -14.55
N ALA A 219 -16.46 -1.84 -15.08
CA ALA A 219 -15.66 -0.61 -15.17
C ALA A 219 -15.25 -0.10 -13.79
N ILE A 220 -16.18 -0.04 -12.82
CA ILE A 220 -15.89 0.34 -11.43
C ILE A 220 -14.89 -0.64 -10.83
N GLY A 221 -15.12 -1.95 -10.94
CA GLY A 221 -14.25 -3.00 -10.39
C GLY A 221 -12.83 -2.95 -10.93
N LEU A 222 -12.65 -2.71 -12.25
CA LEU A 222 -11.32 -2.58 -12.85
C LEU A 222 -10.59 -1.31 -12.35
N MET A 223 -11.29 -0.21 -12.14
CA MET A 223 -10.70 1.02 -11.60
C MET A 223 -10.35 0.87 -10.12
N LEU A 224 -11.16 0.16 -9.32
CA LEU A 224 -10.83 -0.23 -7.94
C LEU A 224 -9.62 -1.17 -7.91
N LEU A 225 -9.51 -2.11 -8.84
CA LEU A 225 -8.33 -2.99 -8.96
C LEU A 225 -7.08 -2.18 -9.30
N LEU A 226 -7.15 -1.19 -10.20
CA LEU A 226 -6.02 -0.30 -10.49
C LEU A 226 -5.57 0.45 -9.24
N ALA A 227 -6.52 0.94 -8.43
CA ALA A 227 -6.21 1.55 -7.14
C ALA A 227 -5.49 0.57 -6.19
N ALA A 228 -5.99 -0.66 -6.08
CA ALA A 228 -5.38 -1.72 -5.29
C ALA A 228 -3.96 -2.05 -5.79
N CYS A 229 -3.72 -2.07 -7.12
CA CYS A 229 -2.39 -2.29 -7.69
C CYS A 229 -1.37 -1.24 -7.21
N GLY A 230 -1.77 0.01 -7.06
CA GLY A 230 -0.91 1.08 -6.55
C GLY A 230 -0.47 0.81 -5.11
N LYS A 231 -1.38 0.85 -4.14
CA LYS A 231 -1.06 0.74 -2.71
C LYS A 231 -0.55 -0.65 -2.31
N SER A 232 -1.10 -1.71 -2.90
CA SER A 232 -0.72 -3.09 -2.58
C SER A 232 0.43 -3.62 -3.43
N ALA A 233 1.10 -2.76 -4.18
CA ALA A 233 2.25 -3.11 -5.02
C ALA A 233 2.00 -4.34 -5.88
N GLN A 234 0.87 -4.36 -6.59
CA GLN A 234 0.52 -5.42 -7.53
C GLN A 234 0.96 -5.05 -8.94
N PHE A 235 1.16 -6.09 -9.76
CA PHE A 235 1.46 -5.88 -11.17
C PHE A 235 0.36 -5.03 -11.85
N PRO A 236 0.73 -4.02 -12.66
CA PRO A 236 2.08 -3.61 -13.09
C PRO A 236 2.73 -2.50 -12.24
N LEU A 237 2.16 -2.10 -11.08
CA LEU A 237 2.61 -0.96 -10.28
C LEU A 237 3.54 -1.34 -9.10
N GLN A 238 4.10 -2.57 -9.06
CA GLN A 238 4.84 -3.12 -7.92
C GLN A 238 6.26 -2.58 -7.74
N SER A 239 6.84 -1.89 -8.71
CA SER A 239 8.28 -1.58 -8.74
C SER A 239 8.77 -0.65 -7.61
N TRP A 240 7.89 0.11 -6.99
CA TRP A 240 8.24 1.02 -5.89
C TRP A 240 8.55 0.28 -4.58
N LEU A 241 8.04 -0.95 -4.40
CA LEU A 241 8.06 -1.63 -3.12
C LEU A 241 9.48 -1.98 -2.66
N GLY A 242 10.35 -2.43 -3.59
CA GLY A 242 11.75 -2.73 -3.31
C GLY A 242 12.57 -1.49 -2.96
N ASP A 243 12.26 -0.35 -3.57
CA ASP A 243 12.96 0.91 -3.32
C ASP A 243 12.47 1.61 -2.04
N ALA A 244 11.24 1.32 -1.59
CA ALA A 244 10.71 1.79 -0.31
C ALA A 244 11.57 1.35 0.89
N MET A 245 12.47 0.37 0.71
CA MET A 245 13.44 -0.06 1.72
C MET A 245 14.49 1.03 2.06
N ALA A 246 14.53 2.15 1.35
CA ALA A 246 15.34 3.32 1.68
C ALA A 246 14.98 3.96 3.03
N GLY A 247 13.73 3.87 3.47
CA GLY A 247 13.28 4.36 4.77
C GLY A 247 13.83 3.56 5.96
N PRO A 248 13.72 4.12 7.19
CA PRO A 248 14.06 3.40 8.42
C PRO A 248 13.31 2.07 8.55
N THR A 249 13.92 1.05 9.17
CA THR A 249 13.33 -0.30 9.23
C THR A 249 11.96 -0.35 9.92
N PRO A 250 11.66 0.42 10.99
CA PRO A 250 10.32 0.46 11.56
C PRO A 250 9.25 0.92 10.56
N VAL A 251 9.61 1.82 9.63
CA VAL A 251 8.72 2.25 8.53
C VAL A 251 8.44 1.08 7.59
N SER A 252 9.50 0.31 7.25
CA SER A 252 9.32 -0.89 6.43
C SER A 252 8.39 -1.89 7.11
N ALA A 253 8.54 -2.12 8.43
CA ALA A 253 7.62 -2.97 9.19
C ALA A 253 6.18 -2.44 9.12
N LEU A 254 5.96 -1.15 9.34
CA LEU A 254 4.62 -0.56 9.34
C LEU A 254 3.95 -0.66 7.96
N ILE A 255 4.63 -0.21 6.90
CA ILE A 255 4.10 -0.21 5.52
C ILE A 255 3.78 -1.64 5.05
N HIS A 256 4.67 -2.60 5.32
CA HIS A 256 4.62 -3.94 4.70
C HIS A 256 3.87 -4.98 5.52
N ALA A 257 3.63 -4.76 6.82
CA ALA A 257 2.97 -5.75 7.67
C ALA A 257 1.49 -5.47 7.86
N ALA A 258 1.11 -4.26 8.27
CA ALA A 258 -0.21 -4.02 8.85
C ALA A 258 -1.00 -2.87 8.19
N THR A 259 -0.40 -2.13 7.23
CA THR A 259 -1.00 -0.87 6.79
C THR A 259 -1.08 -0.72 5.26
N MET A 260 -0.22 0.08 4.63
CA MET A 260 -0.38 0.56 3.25
C MET A 260 -0.61 -0.56 2.24
N VAL A 261 0.22 -1.63 2.27
CA VAL A 261 0.09 -2.73 1.30
C VAL A 261 -1.16 -3.58 1.50
N THR A 262 -1.82 -3.48 2.65
CA THR A 262 -3.08 -4.17 2.94
C THR A 262 -4.31 -3.39 2.47
N ALA A 263 -4.15 -2.10 2.12
CA ALA A 263 -5.23 -1.22 1.72
C ALA A 263 -5.98 -1.71 0.47
N GLY A 264 -5.28 -2.28 -0.52
CA GLY A 264 -5.94 -2.84 -1.71
C GLY A 264 -6.76 -4.09 -1.41
N VAL A 265 -6.27 -4.95 -0.51
CA VAL A 265 -7.04 -6.13 -0.03
C VAL A 265 -8.31 -5.66 0.69
N TYR A 266 -8.19 -4.64 1.56
CA TYR A 266 -9.34 -4.00 2.20
C TYR A 266 -10.31 -3.44 1.17
N LEU A 267 -9.84 -2.66 0.20
CA LEU A 267 -10.67 -2.00 -0.82
C LEU A 267 -11.48 -3.02 -1.63
N ILE A 268 -10.85 -4.10 -2.12
CA ILE A 268 -11.54 -5.13 -2.89
C ILE A 268 -12.55 -5.88 -1.99
N THR A 269 -12.16 -6.23 -0.76
CA THR A 269 -13.06 -6.90 0.19
C THR A 269 -14.24 -6.01 0.58
N ARG A 270 -14.01 -4.71 0.82
CA ARG A 270 -15.06 -3.72 1.12
C ARG A 270 -16.02 -3.53 -0.04
N SER A 271 -15.55 -3.74 -1.27
CA SER A 271 -16.31 -3.62 -2.51
C SER A 271 -16.79 -4.97 -3.05
N SER A 272 -16.87 -6.02 -2.21
CA SER A 272 -17.27 -7.38 -2.61
C SER A 272 -18.57 -7.41 -3.41
N PHE A 273 -19.56 -6.59 -3.02
CA PHE A 273 -20.84 -6.46 -3.73
C PHE A 273 -20.73 -5.99 -5.19
N ILE A 274 -19.65 -5.28 -5.56
CA ILE A 274 -19.34 -4.91 -6.95
C ILE A 274 -18.64 -6.07 -7.67
N PHE A 275 -17.64 -6.69 -7.04
CA PHE A 275 -16.83 -7.72 -7.67
C PHE A 275 -17.61 -9.02 -7.88
N ASP A 276 -18.54 -9.36 -6.98
CA ASP A 276 -19.38 -10.56 -7.10
C ASP A 276 -20.31 -10.51 -8.32
N GLU A 277 -20.72 -9.30 -8.76
CA GLU A 277 -21.57 -9.06 -9.92
C GLU A 277 -20.75 -8.64 -11.17
N ALA A 278 -19.41 -8.60 -11.09
CA ALA A 278 -18.51 -8.22 -12.17
C ALA A 278 -17.47 -9.32 -12.50
N PRO A 279 -17.85 -10.42 -13.19
CA PRO A 279 -16.99 -11.59 -13.41
C PRO A 279 -15.66 -11.27 -14.10
N ILE A 280 -15.64 -10.29 -15.02
CA ILE A 280 -14.41 -9.87 -15.71
C ILE A 280 -13.47 -9.18 -14.74
N ALA A 281 -13.97 -8.26 -13.90
CA ALA A 281 -13.16 -7.60 -12.89
C ALA A 281 -12.61 -8.61 -11.87
N GLN A 282 -13.44 -9.57 -11.42
CA GLN A 282 -13.03 -10.64 -10.53
C GLN A 282 -11.95 -11.54 -11.14
N LEU A 283 -12.07 -11.88 -12.44
CA LEU A 283 -11.03 -12.63 -13.16
C LEU A 283 -9.71 -11.84 -13.22
N MET A 284 -9.76 -10.53 -13.45
CA MET A 284 -8.57 -9.69 -13.47
C MET A 284 -7.90 -9.60 -12.09
N VAL A 285 -8.67 -9.58 -10.99
CA VAL A 285 -8.14 -9.68 -9.61
C VAL A 285 -7.34 -10.98 -9.44
N LEU A 286 -7.88 -12.11 -9.90
CA LEU A 286 -7.20 -13.42 -9.85
C LEU A 286 -5.89 -13.41 -10.63
N ILE A 287 -5.91 -12.89 -11.87
CA ILE A 287 -4.74 -12.84 -12.74
C ILE A 287 -3.65 -11.95 -12.13
N VAL A 288 -4.02 -10.73 -11.72
CA VAL A 288 -3.07 -9.78 -11.11
C VAL A 288 -2.46 -10.35 -9.83
N GLY A 289 -3.28 -10.97 -8.97
CA GLY A 289 -2.81 -11.62 -7.76
C GLY A 289 -1.84 -12.77 -8.05
N ALA A 290 -2.17 -13.67 -8.98
CA ALA A 290 -1.32 -14.81 -9.36
C ALA A 290 0.01 -14.37 -9.98
N VAL A 291 -0.03 -13.40 -10.90
CA VAL A 291 1.19 -12.84 -11.51
C VAL A 291 2.09 -12.19 -10.46
N THR A 292 1.52 -11.36 -9.58
CA THR A 292 2.29 -10.67 -8.54
C THR A 292 2.88 -11.64 -7.52
N LEU A 293 2.13 -12.66 -7.14
CA LEU A 293 2.57 -13.72 -6.24
C LEU A 293 3.86 -14.38 -6.77
N LEU A 294 3.86 -14.82 -8.02
CA LEU A 294 5.00 -15.48 -8.65
C LEU A 294 6.15 -14.49 -8.90
N PHE A 295 5.84 -13.27 -9.33
CA PHE A 295 6.81 -12.21 -9.58
C PHE A 295 7.62 -11.90 -8.30
N GLY A 296 6.93 -11.64 -7.18
CA GLY A 296 7.56 -11.42 -5.89
C GLY A 296 8.39 -12.60 -5.40
N ALA A 297 7.86 -13.81 -5.53
CA ALA A 297 8.56 -15.04 -5.15
C ALA A 297 9.89 -15.22 -5.94
N ILE A 298 9.86 -15.04 -7.26
CA ILE A 298 11.05 -15.16 -8.12
C ILE A 298 12.10 -14.10 -7.74
N ILE A 299 11.72 -12.83 -7.58
CA ILE A 299 12.64 -11.75 -7.18
C ILE A 299 13.29 -12.07 -5.84
N GLY A 300 12.52 -12.56 -4.86
CA GLY A 300 13.00 -12.90 -3.52
C GLY A 300 14.17 -13.89 -3.53
N THR A 301 14.24 -14.79 -4.52
CA THR A 301 15.34 -15.77 -4.64
C THR A 301 16.71 -15.16 -4.92
N ALA A 302 16.76 -13.93 -5.46
CA ALA A 302 17.97 -13.32 -5.99
C ALA A 302 18.46 -12.10 -5.22
N LYS A 303 17.65 -11.56 -4.27
CA LYS A 303 18.06 -10.40 -3.48
C LYS A 303 19.04 -10.79 -2.38
N ASP A 304 20.15 -10.05 -2.27
CA ASP A 304 21.16 -10.20 -1.22
C ASP A 304 20.96 -9.20 -0.06
N ASP A 305 20.20 -8.14 -0.26
CA ASP A 305 19.74 -7.20 0.78
C ASP A 305 18.56 -7.83 1.55
N ILE A 306 18.71 -7.95 2.90
CA ILE A 306 17.71 -8.59 3.78
C ILE A 306 16.35 -7.88 3.71
N LYS A 307 16.34 -6.54 3.69
CA LYS A 307 15.09 -5.76 3.59
C LYS A 307 14.44 -5.94 2.23
N LYS A 308 15.21 -5.92 1.13
CA LYS A 308 14.68 -6.13 -0.22
C LYS A 308 14.15 -7.55 -0.42
N ALA A 309 14.77 -8.57 0.18
CA ALA A 309 14.26 -9.94 0.17
C ALA A 309 12.92 -10.03 0.92
N LEU A 310 12.79 -9.36 2.07
CA LEU A 310 11.53 -9.28 2.81
C LEU A 310 10.45 -8.45 2.06
N ALA A 311 10.83 -7.42 1.33
CA ALA A 311 9.91 -6.66 0.47
C ALA A 311 9.37 -7.51 -0.68
N ALA A 312 10.24 -8.27 -1.36
CA ALA A 312 9.83 -9.22 -2.40
C ALA A 312 8.88 -10.30 -1.84
N SER A 313 9.16 -10.78 -0.62
CA SER A 313 8.25 -11.70 0.06
C SER A 313 6.91 -11.06 0.44
N THR A 314 6.87 -9.75 0.76
CA THR A 314 5.61 -9.03 0.96
C THR A 314 4.79 -8.99 -0.34
N MET A 315 5.43 -8.63 -1.46
CA MET A 315 4.80 -8.63 -2.78
C MET A 315 4.14 -9.99 -3.08
N SER A 316 4.85 -11.09 -2.83
CA SER A 316 4.33 -12.44 -3.02
C SER A 316 3.14 -12.74 -2.11
N GLN A 317 3.20 -12.41 -0.80
CA GLN A 317 2.12 -12.71 0.15
C GLN A 317 0.87 -11.84 -0.10
N ILE A 318 1.04 -10.56 -0.45
CA ILE A 318 -0.09 -9.73 -0.85
C ILE A 318 -0.70 -10.23 -2.17
N GLY A 319 0.12 -10.77 -3.09
CA GLY A 319 -0.36 -11.47 -4.28
C GLY A 319 -1.29 -12.65 -3.94
N TYR A 320 -0.98 -13.45 -2.91
CA TYR A 320 -1.90 -14.48 -2.37
C TYR A 320 -3.22 -13.88 -1.90
N MET A 321 -3.17 -12.76 -1.15
CA MET A 321 -4.37 -12.12 -0.60
C MET A 321 -5.25 -11.54 -1.70
N ILE A 322 -4.66 -10.86 -2.68
CA ILE A 322 -5.39 -10.32 -3.84
C ILE A 322 -5.99 -11.46 -4.68
N LEU A 323 -5.23 -12.53 -4.94
CA LEU A 323 -5.78 -13.72 -5.60
C LEU A 323 -6.97 -14.28 -4.81
N ALA A 324 -6.84 -14.39 -3.49
CA ALA A 324 -7.90 -14.89 -2.64
C ALA A 324 -9.17 -14.04 -2.72
N THR A 325 -9.06 -12.70 -2.75
CA THR A 325 -10.23 -11.83 -2.92
C THR A 325 -10.95 -12.06 -4.26
N GLY A 326 -10.25 -12.50 -5.30
CA GLY A 326 -10.86 -12.87 -6.59
C GLY A 326 -11.55 -14.24 -6.60
N LEU A 327 -11.44 -15.03 -5.52
CA LEU A 327 -12.11 -16.34 -5.41
C LEU A 327 -13.56 -16.24 -4.90
N GLY A 328 -14.08 -15.04 -4.70
CA GLY A 328 -15.45 -14.79 -4.24
C GLY A 328 -15.60 -14.83 -2.72
N PRO A 329 -16.83 -15.04 -2.21
CA PRO A 329 -17.20 -14.79 -0.81
C PRO A 329 -16.29 -15.46 0.23
N ILE A 330 -16.01 -16.75 0.13
CA ILE A 330 -15.11 -17.46 1.06
C ILE A 330 -13.65 -16.99 0.91
N GLY A 331 -13.28 -16.60 -0.30
CA GLY A 331 -11.95 -16.09 -0.61
C GLY A 331 -11.66 -14.76 0.09
N TYR A 332 -12.63 -13.86 0.22
CA TYR A 332 -12.49 -12.62 0.99
C TYR A 332 -12.13 -12.91 2.46
N ALA A 333 -12.83 -13.86 3.09
CA ALA A 333 -12.57 -14.22 4.49
C ALA A 333 -11.16 -14.78 4.68
N PHE A 334 -10.69 -15.65 3.78
CA PHE A 334 -9.33 -16.20 3.86
C PHE A 334 -8.25 -15.18 3.48
N ALA A 335 -8.55 -14.23 2.58
CA ALA A 335 -7.67 -13.09 2.33
C ALA A 335 -7.44 -12.25 3.59
N ILE A 336 -8.53 -11.91 4.31
CA ILE A 336 -8.44 -11.16 5.58
C ILE A 336 -7.76 -12.00 6.66
N MET A 337 -8.02 -13.30 6.75
CA MET A 337 -7.34 -14.18 7.69
C MET A 337 -5.82 -14.20 7.45
N HIS A 338 -5.41 -14.32 6.18
CA HIS A 338 -3.99 -14.28 5.84
C HIS A 338 -3.37 -12.90 6.09
N LEU A 339 -4.12 -11.83 5.86
CA LEU A 339 -3.70 -10.46 6.15
C LEU A 339 -3.44 -10.25 7.65
N LEU A 340 -4.33 -10.69 8.52
CA LEU A 340 -4.18 -10.57 9.97
C LEU A 340 -2.97 -11.36 10.47
N THR A 341 -2.81 -12.62 10.04
CA THR A 341 -1.66 -13.45 10.42
C THR A 341 -0.35 -12.90 9.85
N HIS A 342 -0.37 -12.40 8.60
CA HIS A 342 0.75 -11.76 7.94
C HIS A 342 1.23 -10.52 8.70
N GLY A 343 0.33 -9.73 9.25
CA GLY A 343 0.66 -8.57 10.08
C GLY A 343 1.61 -8.90 11.22
N PHE A 344 1.39 -10.03 11.90
CA PHE A 344 2.26 -10.47 12.99
C PHE A 344 3.63 -10.98 12.51
N PHE A 345 3.65 -12.00 11.65
CA PHE A 345 4.93 -12.60 11.27
C PHE A 345 5.78 -11.66 10.41
N LYS A 346 5.15 -10.80 9.60
CA LYS A 346 5.90 -9.88 8.76
C LYS A 346 6.51 -8.73 9.55
N ALA A 347 5.76 -8.16 10.51
CA ALA A 347 6.30 -7.16 11.41
C ALA A 347 7.45 -7.72 12.25
N SER A 348 7.29 -8.93 12.82
CA SER A 348 8.37 -9.62 13.54
C SER A 348 9.63 -9.77 12.68
N MET A 349 9.49 -10.20 11.43
CA MET A 349 10.63 -10.41 10.53
C MET A 349 11.31 -9.10 10.11
N PHE A 350 10.55 -8.04 9.81
CA PHE A 350 11.15 -6.75 9.47
C PHE A 350 11.85 -6.11 10.67
N LEU A 351 11.23 -6.13 11.85
CA LEU A 351 11.87 -5.63 13.06
C LEU A 351 13.07 -6.49 13.47
N GLY A 352 12.99 -7.81 13.27
CA GLY A 352 14.13 -8.73 13.44
C GLY A 352 15.27 -8.44 12.48
N ALA A 353 14.97 -8.15 11.19
CA ALA A 353 15.99 -7.70 10.25
C ALA A 353 16.61 -6.36 10.68
N GLY A 354 15.81 -5.43 11.22
CA GLY A 354 16.29 -4.18 11.80
C GLY A 354 17.18 -4.40 13.01
N SER A 355 16.86 -5.40 13.84
CA SER A 355 17.70 -5.81 14.97
C SER A 355 19.07 -6.35 14.49
N VAL A 356 19.08 -7.22 13.46
CA VAL A 356 20.33 -7.69 12.84
C VAL A 356 21.15 -6.54 12.29
N MET A 357 20.53 -5.61 11.53
CA MET A 357 21.22 -4.44 11.00
C MET A 357 21.78 -3.54 12.11
N HIS A 358 21.02 -3.33 13.18
CA HIS A 358 21.47 -2.57 14.35
C HIS A 358 22.72 -3.17 14.98
N GLY A 359 22.74 -4.51 15.16
CA GLY A 359 23.90 -5.25 15.67
C GLY A 359 25.08 -5.31 14.69
N MET A 360 24.85 -5.05 13.39
CA MET A 360 25.82 -5.14 12.30
C MET A 360 26.15 -3.76 11.67
N LYS A 361 26.03 -2.66 12.42
CA LYS A 361 26.38 -1.30 11.97
C LYS A 361 25.72 -0.90 10.65
N ASP A 362 24.42 -1.16 10.53
CA ASP A 362 23.57 -0.86 9.35
C ASP A 362 23.93 -1.62 8.05
N GLU A 363 24.77 -2.68 8.11
CA GLU A 363 24.98 -3.55 6.95
C GLU A 363 23.66 -4.23 6.56
N VAL A 364 23.30 -4.18 5.27
CA VAL A 364 22.06 -4.78 4.72
C VAL A 364 22.30 -6.06 3.95
N ASN A 365 23.54 -6.31 3.52
CA ASN A 365 23.89 -7.42 2.65
C ASN A 365 24.07 -8.72 3.45
N MET A 366 23.15 -9.67 3.28
CA MET A 366 23.18 -10.98 3.96
C MET A 366 24.45 -11.79 3.66
N ARG A 367 25.12 -11.53 2.54
CA ARG A 367 26.38 -12.22 2.21
C ARG A 367 27.54 -11.85 3.12
N LYS A 368 27.45 -10.70 3.77
CA LYS A 368 28.41 -10.24 4.78
C LYS A 368 28.03 -10.64 6.21
N TYR A 369 26.97 -11.43 6.39
CA TYR A 369 26.55 -11.97 7.68
C TYR A 369 27.15 -13.35 7.90
N GLY A 370 26.42 -14.23 8.54
CA GLY A 370 26.79 -15.62 8.83
C GLY A 370 27.13 -15.81 10.31
N GLY A 371 26.62 -16.90 10.89
CA GLY A 371 26.86 -17.23 12.29
C GLY A 371 26.27 -16.27 13.31
N ILE A 372 25.51 -15.24 12.91
CA ILE A 372 24.97 -14.19 13.79
C ILE A 372 24.08 -14.78 14.88
N GLY A 373 23.43 -15.92 14.64
CA GLY A 373 22.54 -16.55 15.62
C GLY A 373 23.18 -16.88 16.97
N LYS A 374 24.51 -17.02 17.03
CA LYS A 374 25.26 -17.26 18.28
C LYS A 374 25.36 -15.99 19.14
N PHE A 375 25.42 -14.82 18.48
CA PHE A 375 25.60 -13.52 19.12
C PHE A 375 24.27 -12.82 19.39
N MET A 376 23.24 -13.16 18.58
CA MET A 376 21.90 -12.58 18.64
C MET A 376 20.82 -13.68 18.76
N PRO A 377 20.81 -14.47 19.85
CA PRO A 377 19.96 -15.66 19.96
C PRO A 377 18.46 -15.32 20.03
N ILE A 378 18.08 -14.24 20.69
CA ILE A 378 16.67 -13.83 20.81
C ILE A 378 16.16 -13.34 19.45
N THR A 379 16.95 -12.52 18.76
CA THR A 379 16.63 -12.06 17.39
C THR A 379 16.55 -13.24 16.42
N ALA A 380 17.48 -14.20 16.49
CA ALA A 380 17.49 -15.39 15.65
C ALA A 380 16.25 -16.29 15.89
N LEU A 381 15.89 -16.52 17.15
CA LEU A 381 14.71 -17.31 17.54
C LEU A 381 13.43 -16.64 17.00
N THR A 382 13.23 -15.38 17.30
CA THR A 382 12.00 -14.64 16.92
C THR A 382 11.86 -14.49 15.40
N PHE A 383 12.96 -14.25 14.69
CA PHE A 383 12.97 -14.27 13.23
C PHE A 383 12.66 -15.66 12.67
N GLY A 384 13.19 -16.71 13.30
CA GLY A 384 12.91 -18.11 12.96
C GLY A 384 11.44 -18.48 13.13
N LEU A 385 10.76 -18.01 14.18
CA LEU A 385 9.32 -18.21 14.36
C LEU A 385 8.50 -17.53 13.25
N GLY A 386 8.86 -16.31 12.88
CA GLY A 386 8.26 -15.62 11.72
C GLY A 386 8.54 -16.35 10.40
N TYR A 387 9.74 -16.88 10.22
CA TYR A 387 10.10 -17.70 9.06
C TYR A 387 9.25 -18.97 8.96
N LEU A 388 9.07 -19.72 10.06
CA LEU A 388 8.22 -20.92 10.06
C LEU A 388 6.76 -20.57 9.74
N ALA A 389 6.29 -19.42 10.23
CA ALA A 389 4.96 -18.93 9.93
C ALA A 389 4.79 -18.60 8.42
N ILE A 390 5.71 -17.85 7.81
CA ILE A 390 5.56 -17.42 6.42
C ILE A 390 5.68 -18.59 5.43
N ILE A 391 6.49 -19.62 5.70
CA ILE A 391 6.56 -20.80 4.86
C ILE A 391 5.37 -21.75 5.04
N GLY A 392 4.57 -21.57 6.11
CA GLY A 392 3.34 -22.31 6.36
C GLY A 392 3.53 -23.68 7.00
N VAL A 393 4.45 -23.80 7.97
CA VAL A 393 4.65 -25.03 8.75
C VAL A 393 3.66 -25.08 9.91
N PRO A 394 2.96 -26.21 10.17
CA PRO A 394 2.16 -26.37 11.38
C PRO A 394 3.02 -26.32 12.65
N PRO A 395 2.56 -25.74 13.77
CA PRO A 395 1.26 -25.12 14.02
C PRO A 395 1.23 -23.59 13.82
N PHE A 396 2.16 -23.04 13.04
CA PHE A 396 2.31 -21.58 12.86
C PHE A 396 1.16 -20.96 12.04
N ALA A 397 0.95 -19.66 12.23
CA ALA A 397 -0.21 -18.94 11.73
C ALA A 397 -0.41 -18.99 10.21
N GLY A 398 0.69 -18.99 9.45
CA GLY A 398 0.63 -19.06 7.98
C GLY A 398 0.09 -20.37 7.42
N PHE A 399 0.24 -21.48 8.14
CA PHE A 399 -0.36 -22.77 7.77
C PHE A 399 -1.88 -22.65 7.68
N TYR A 400 -2.53 -22.13 8.72
CA TYR A 400 -3.99 -22.02 8.77
C TYR A 400 -4.57 -21.08 7.72
N SER A 401 -3.86 -20.04 7.34
CA SER A 401 -4.36 -19.02 6.41
C SER A 401 -4.00 -19.29 4.96
N LYS A 402 -2.71 -19.54 4.66
CA LYS A 402 -2.24 -19.74 3.28
C LYS A 402 -2.74 -21.05 2.68
N ASP A 403 -2.78 -22.12 3.49
CA ASP A 403 -3.26 -23.44 3.03
C ASP A 403 -4.72 -23.37 2.58
N LYS A 404 -5.55 -22.57 3.28
CA LYS A 404 -6.94 -22.34 2.88
C LYS A 404 -7.07 -21.54 1.58
N ILE A 405 -6.18 -20.61 1.32
CA ILE A 405 -6.16 -19.91 0.01
C ILE A 405 -5.81 -20.89 -1.11
N ILE A 406 -4.80 -21.75 -0.90
CA ILE A 406 -4.41 -22.76 -1.90
C ILE A 406 -5.55 -23.75 -2.17
N GLU A 407 -6.20 -24.25 -1.11
CA GLU A 407 -7.37 -25.12 -1.18
C GLU A 407 -8.50 -24.48 -1.99
N THR A 408 -8.87 -23.24 -1.63
CA THR A 408 -9.94 -22.51 -2.31
C THR A 408 -9.59 -22.24 -3.78
N ALA A 409 -8.29 -21.98 -4.08
CA ALA A 409 -7.83 -21.78 -5.45
C ALA A 409 -8.01 -23.05 -6.30
N PHE A 410 -7.65 -24.24 -5.80
CA PHE A 410 -7.90 -25.49 -6.50
C PHE A 410 -9.38 -25.76 -6.69
N ASN A 411 -10.19 -25.47 -5.68
CA ASN A 411 -11.63 -25.73 -5.70
C ASN A 411 -12.44 -24.66 -6.46
N ALA A 412 -11.77 -23.66 -7.11
CA ALA A 412 -12.42 -22.74 -8.04
C ALA A 412 -12.94 -23.40 -9.34
N GLY A 413 -12.64 -24.68 -9.53
CA GLY A 413 -13.18 -25.52 -10.60
C GLY A 413 -12.49 -25.38 -11.95
N GLY A 414 -12.57 -26.43 -12.77
CA GLY A 414 -12.07 -26.47 -14.13
C GLY A 414 -10.58 -26.19 -14.29
N ILE A 415 -10.17 -25.78 -15.48
CA ILE A 415 -8.77 -25.40 -15.81
C ILE A 415 -8.32 -24.19 -14.97
N LYS A 416 -9.24 -23.26 -14.69
CA LYS A 416 -8.99 -22.09 -13.85
C LYS A 416 -8.50 -22.49 -12.46
N GLY A 417 -9.21 -23.42 -11.79
CA GLY A 417 -8.84 -23.89 -10.46
C GLY A 417 -7.47 -24.58 -10.43
N ILE A 418 -7.20 -25.44 -11.43
CA ILE A 418 -5.90 -26.10 -11.56
C ILE A 418 -4.77 -25.07 -11.74
N ALA A 419 -4.94 -24.10 -12.64
CA ALA A 419 -3.92 -23.09 -12.92
C ALA A 419 -3.62 -22.22 -11.68
N LEU A 420 -4.66 -21.77 -10.95
CA LEU A 420 -4.52 -20.97 -9.74
C LEU A 420 -3.92 -21.79 -8.59
N GLY A 421 -4.37 -23.04 -8.41
CA GLY A 421 -3.82 -23.95 -7.41
C GLY A 421 -2.34 -24.24 -7.64
N VAL A 422 -1.95 -24.51 -8.89
CA VAL A 422 -0.54 -24.72 -9.25
C VAL A 422 0.28 -23.45 -9.03
N ALA A 423 -0.21 -22.27 -9.43
CA ALA A 423 0.48 -21.01 -9.21
C ALA A 423 0.72 -20.74 -7.71
N THR A 424 -0.29 -21.00 -6.87
CA THR A 424 -0.18 -20.84 -5.42
C THR A 424 0.77 -21.86 -4.79
N LEU A 425 0.77 -23.13 -5.21
CA LEU A 425 1.72 -24.14 -4.77
C LEU A 425 3.17 -23.79 -5.16
N LEU A 426 3.40 -23.36 -6.39
CA LEU A 426 4.72 -22.90 -6.85
C LEU A 426 5.19 -21.70 -6.02
N GLY A 427 4.30 -20.75 -5.74
CA GLY A 427 4.61 -19.64 -4.87
C GLY A 427 5.01 -20.08 -3.47
N ALA A 428 4.36 -21.10 -2.89
CA ALA A 428 4.70 -21.67 -1.59
C ALA A 428 6.10 -22.33 -1.60
N ALA A 429 6.41 -23.13 -2.64
CA ALA A 429 7.72 -23.77 -2.81
C ALA A 429 8.85 -22.74 -2.92
N ILE A 430 8.67 -21.72 -3.78
CA ILE A 430 9.66 -20.66 -3.99
C ILE A 430 9.81 -19.81 -2.72
N THR A 431 8.69 -19.54 -2.00
CA THR A 431 8.74 -18.83 -0.70
C THR A 431 9.57 -19.60 0.32
N ALA A 432 9.36 -20.90 0.43
CA ALA A 432 10.14 -21.76 1.31
C ALA A 432 11.64 -21.73 0.94
N PHE A 433 11.96 -21.80 -0.34
CA PHE A 433 13.33 -21.72 -0.82
C PHE A 433 14.03 -20.40 -0.45
N TYR A 434 13.46 -19.23 -0.81
CA TYR A 434 14.18 -17.97 -0.59
C TYR A 434 14.18 -17.55 0.89
N MET A 435 13.13 -17.85 1.65
CA MET A 435 13.12 -17.54 3.07
C MET A 435 14.11 -18.41 3.86
N THR A 436 14.26 -19.69 3.50
CA THR A 436 15.31 -20.54 4.05
C THR A 436 16.71 -20.00 3.71
N ARG A 437 16.91 -19.52 2.46
CA ARG A 437 18.14 -18.84 2.06
C ARG A 437 18.43 -17.62 2.95
N VAL A 438 17.44 -16.77 3.21
CA VAL A 438 17.59 -15.59 4.10
C VAL A 438 18.06 -16.03 5.48
N VAL A 439 17.40 -17.03 6.07
CA VAL A 439 17.72 -17.54 7.42
C VAL A 439 19.12 -18.13 7.47
N ILE A 440 19.50 -18.97 6.49
CA ILE A 440 20.83 -19.61 6.47
C ILE A 440 21.93 -18.56 6.31
N LEU A 441 21.78 -17.65 5.34
CA LEU A 441 22.81 -16.62 5.08
C LEU A 441 22.97 -15.64 6.24
N THR A 442 21.95 -15.42 7.04
CA THR A 442 21.99 -14.48 8.16
C THR A 442 22.48 -15.15 9.45
N PHE A 443 21.81 -16.21 9.88
CA PHE A 443 21.98 -16.73 11.24
C PHE A 443 22.89 -17.95 11.35
N PHE A 444 23.13 -18.65 10.24
CA PHE A 444 23.89 -19.89 10.19
C PHE A 444 25.14 -19.77 9.30
N GLY A 445 25.96 -20.85 9.31
CA GLY A 445 27.19 -20.92 8.52
C GLY A 445 28.35 -20.18 9.13
N ASN A 446 29.43 -20.02 8.34
CA ASN A 446 30.65 -19.36 8.78
C ASN A 446 30.48 -17.85 8.81
N GLU A 447 31.19 -17.21 9.74
CA GLU A 447 31.24 -15.77 9.89
C GLU A 447 31.90 -15.12 8.66
N ARG A 448 31.24 -14.12 8.08
CA ARG A 448 31.71 -13.38 6.90
C ARG A 448 31.87 -11.88 7.16
N TRP A 449 31.84 -11.51 8.42
CA TRP A 449 32.05 -10.15 8.93
C TRP A 449 33.42 -10.06 9.62
N GLY A 450 34.00 -8.85 9.65
CA GLY A 450 35.32 -8.62 10.26
C GLY A 450 35.26 -8.48 11.79
N HIS A 451 36.34 -8.78 12.50
CA HIS A 451 36.43 -8.64 13.97
C HIS A 451 36.06 -7.26 14.54
N LYS A 452 36.05 -6.20 13.73
CA LYS A 452 35.59 -4.87 14.12
C LYS A 452 34.08 -4.69 14.11
N ASP A 453 33.36 -5.65 13.55
CA ASP A 453 31.91 -5.60 13.33
C ASP A 453 31.18 -6.70 14.12
N GLU A 454 31.72 -7.06 15.32
CA GLU A 454 31.15 -8.12 16.16
C GLU A 454 29.68 -7.85 16.50
N PRO A 455 28.78 -8.77 16.12
CA PRO A 455 27.35 -8.61 16.35
C PRO A 455 27.02 -8.59 17.84
N HIS A 456 26.03 -7.78 18.23
CA HIS A 456 25.50 -7.75 19.58
C HIS A 456 23.97 -7.74 19.56
N GLU A 457 23.38 -8.33 20.61
CA GLU A 457 21.91 -8.35 20.73
C GLU A 457 21.34 -6.94 20.93
N SER A 458 20.15 -6.70 20.41
CA SER A 458 19.50 -5.41 20.52
C SER A 458 18.95 -5.12 21.92
N PRO A 459 18.73 -3.84 22.28
CA PRO A 459 18.14 -3.46 23.56
C PRO A 459 16.73 -4.02 23.77
N ALA A 460 16.31 -4.17 25.05
CA ALA A 460 15.01 -4.74 25.42
C ALA A 460 13.80 -4.04 24.76
N LEU A 461 13.85 -2.72 24.58
CA LEU A 461 12.80 -1.96 23.88
C LEU A 461 12.63 -2.35 22.40
N MET A 462 13.63 -2.98 21.79
CA MET A 462 13.52 -3.56 20.46
C MET A 462 13.09 -5.03 20.53
N LEU A 463 13.59 -5.79 21.48
CA LEU A 463 13.33 -7.24 21.58
C LEU A 463 11.91 -7.56 22.05
N ILE A 464 11.35 -6.80 23.01
CA ILE A 464 10.01 -7.05 23.54
C ILE A 464 8.95 -6.99 22.43
N PRO A 465 8.87 -5.93 21.59
CA PRO A 465 7.94 -5.90 20.45
C PRO A 465 8.11 -7.08 19.49
N ILE A 466 9.35 -7.46 19.16
CA ILE A 466 9.61 -8.58 18.26
C ILE A 466 9.11 -9.89 18.88
N ALA A 467 9.35 -10.11 20.17
CA ALA A 467 8.89 -11.31 20.89
C ALA A 467 7.34 -11.39 20.92
N LEU A 468 6.65 -10.30 21.23
CA LEU A 468 5.18 -10.25 21.22
C LEU A 468 4.60 -10.52 19.83
N LEU A 469 5.19 -9.95 18.77
CA LEU A 469 4.79 -10.21 17.39
C LEU A 469 5.05 -11.67 16.99
N SER A 470 6.14 -12.27 17.48
CA SER A 470 6.46 -13.68 17.23
C SER A 470 5.47 -14.62 17.91
N LEU A 471 4.99 -14.29 19.11
CA LEU A 471 3.89 -15.03 19.76
C LEU A 471 2.61 -14.94 18.91
N GLY A 472 2.29 -13.75 18.37
CA GLY A 472 1.21 -13.59 17.40
C GLY A 472 1.39 -14.46 16.15
N SER A 473 2.64 -14.63 15.68
CA SER A 473 2.96 -15.49 14.53
C SER A 473 2.72 -16.98 14.79
N ILE A 474 2.68 -17.40 16.05
CA ILE A 474 2.33 -18.78 16.44
C ILE A 474 0.79 -18.90 16.59
N ALA A 475 0.18 -18.03 17.40
CA ALA A 475 -1.16 -18.23 17.92
C ALA A 475 -2.27 -17.72 17.00
N SER A 476 -2.05 -16.64 16.24
CA SER A 476 -3.13 -15.93 15.52
C SER A 476 -3.86 -16.80 14.50
N GLY A 477 -3.13 -17.66 13.77
CA GLY A 477 -3.75 -18.54 12.77
C GLY A 477 -4.73 -19.53 13.38
N PHE A 478 -4.32 -20.20 14.45
CA PHE A 478 -5.19 -21.13 15.18
C PHE A 478 -6.42 -20.42 15.78
N LEU A 479 -6.21 -19.28 16.43
CA LEU A 479 -7.29 -18.53 17.09
C LEU A 479 -8.34 -18.02 16.10
N LEU A 480 -7.93 -17.57 14.90
CA LEU A 480 -8.82 -17.07 13.86
C LEU A 480 -9.52 -18.20 13.09
N TYR A 481 -8.82 -19.33 12.91
CA TYR A 481 -9.33 -20.46 12.14
C TYR A 481 -10.27 -21.37 12.94
N GLN A 482 -9.97 -21.64 14.23
CA GLN A 482 -10.71 -22.59 15.06
C GLN A 482 -12.21 -22.28 15.09
N GLY A 483 -13.05 -23.27 14.74
CA GLY A 483 -14.50 -23.10 14.67
C GLY A 483 -14.96 -22.11 13.59
N LYS A 484 -14.14 -21.86 12.57
CA LYS A 484 -14.40 -20.87 11.51
C LYS A 484 -14.72 -19.46 12.04
N ARG A 485 -14.14 -19.09 13.19
CA ARG A 485 -14.50 -17.85 13.92
C ARG A 485 -14.46 -16.61 13.04
N LEU A 486 -13.37 -16.41 12.28
CA LEU A 486 -13.25 -15.22 11.42
C LEU A 486 -14.24 -15.27 10.24
N VAL A 487 -14.53 -16.46 9.70
CA VAL A 487 -15.49 -16.63 8.61
C VAL A 487 -16.87 -16.19 9.07
N TYR A 488 -17.35 -16.68 10.22
CA TYR A 488 -18.63 -16.25 10.81
C TYR A 488 -18.61 -14.77 11.22
N TRP A 489 -17.47 -14.27 11.74
CA TRP A 489 -17.34 -12.85 12.09
C TRP A 489 -17.54 -11.93 10.88
N LEU A 490 -17.04 -12.31 9.71
CA LEU A 490 -17.11 -11.49 8.48
C LEU A 490 -18.39 -11.72 7.67
N GLU A 491 -19.26 -12.64 8.08
CA GLU A 491 -20.48 -13.00 7.35
C GLU A 491 -21.37 -11.79 6.99
N PRO A 492 -21.64 -10.84 7.91
CA PRO A 492 -22.51 -9.70 7.59
C PRO A 492 -21.94 -8.75 6.54
N VAL A 493 -20.61 -8.75 6.34
CA VAL A 493 -19.93 -7.83 5.42
C VAL A 493 -19.72 -8.45 4.04
N VAL A 494 -19.20 -9.70 3.98
CA VAL A 494 -18.76 -10.33 2.71
C VAL A 494 -19.50 -11.63 2.40
N ASN A 495 -20.45 -12.03 3.23
CA ASN A 495 -21.29 -13.23 3.07
C ASN A 495 -20.50 -14.49 2.66
N PRO A 496 -19.45 -14.88 3.42
CA PRO A 496 -18.52 -15.95 3.01
C PRO A 496 -19.16 -17.35 3.03
N LEU A 497 -20.35 -17.51 3.64
CA LEU A 497 -21.08 -18.76 3.71
C LEU A 497 -22.06 -18.96 2.54
N LYS A 498 -22.15 -17.99 1.61
CA LYS A 498 -22.94 -18.16 0.37
C LYS A 498 -22.45 -19.41 -0.36
N GLU A 499 -23.30 -20.42 -0.43
CA GLU A 499 -22.92 -21.73 -0.97
C GLU A 499 -22.45 -21.63 -2.42
N HIS A 500 -21.20 -22.03 -2.66
CA HIS A 500 -20.70 -22.34 -3.97
C HIS A 500 -20.78 -23.87 -4.14
N HIS A 501 -21.71 -24.34 -4.94
CA HIS A 501 -21.86 -25.76 -5.29
C HIS A 501 -20.72 -26.30 -6.20
N ALA A 502 -19.53 -25.70 -6.16
CA ALA A 502 -18.39 -26.25 -6.88
C ALA A 502 -17.97 -27.56 -6.23
N LYS A 503 -17.96 -28.64 -7.00
CA LYS A 503 -17.47 -29.95 -6.56
C LYS A 503 -16.01 -29.80 -6.15
N GLU A 504 -15.69 -30.09 -4.89
CA GLU A 504 -14.31 -30.07 -4.40
C GLU A 504 -13.42 -30.97 -5.28
N LEU A 505 -12.38 -30.37 -5.88
CA LEU A 505 -11.43 -31.12 -6.70
C LEU A 505 -10.49 -31.93 -5.82
N PHE A 506 -10.04 -31.35 -4.71
CA PHE A 506 -9.16 -31.99 -3.73
C PHE A 506 -9.69 -31.74 -2.32
N SER A 507 -9.56 -32.77 -1.46
CA SER A 507 -9.86 -32.63 -0.04
C SER A 507 -8.82 -31.72 0.65
N HIS A 508 -9.23 -31.10 1.77
CA HIS A 508 -8.32 -30.31 2.62
C HIS A 508 -7.01 -31.04 2.94
N THR A 509 -7.11 -32.32 3.36
CA THR A 509 -5.94 -33.14 3.71
C THR A 509 -4.99 -33.32 2.52
N THR A 510 -5.53 -33.53 1.32
CA THR A 510 -4.73 -33.69 0.09
C THR A 510 -3.95 -32.39 -0.22
N VAL A 511 -4.61 -31.23 -0.16
CA VAL A 511 -3.97 -29.94 -0.41
C VAL A 511 -2.90 -29.65 0.64
N SER A 512 -3.17 -29.92 1.92
CA SER A 512 -2.19 -29.70 2.99
C SER A 512 -0.95 -30.60 2.81
N ILE A 513 -1.11 -31.86 2.43
CA ILE A 513 0.02 -32.77 2.12
C ILE A 513 0.81 -32.22 0.91
N MET A 514 0.14 -31.81 -0.16
CA MET A 514 0.79 -31.22 -1.32
C MET A 514 1.59 -29.97 -0.94
N THR A 515 0.99 -29.07 -0.17
CA THR A 515 1.64 -27.82 0.28
C THR A 515 2.86 -28.11 1.14
N LEU A 516 2.74 -28.98 2.15
CA LEU A 516 3.87 -29.36 3.00
C LEU A 516 4.98 -30.05 2.23
N THR A 517 4.64 -30.88 1.25
CA THR A 517 5.61 -31.54 0.38
C THR A 517 6.41 -30.53 -0.44
N VAL A 518 5.77 -29.59 -1.12
CA VAL A 518 6.49 -28.58 -1.92
C VAL A 518 7.29 -27.61 -1.04
N VAL A 519 6.80 -27.29 0.17
CA VAL A 519 7.55 -26.52 1.16
C VAL A 519 8.80 -27.27 1.59
N ALA A 520 8.70 -28.56 1.92
CA ALA A 520 9.85 -29.40 2.29
C ALA A 520 10.88 -29.48 1.16
N ILE A 521 10.44 -29.62 -0.10
CA ILE A 521 11.31 -29.56 -1.27
C ILE A 521 12.03 -28.21 -1.35
N GLY A 522 11.31 -27.09 -1.22
CA GLY A 522 11.89 -25.75 -1.26
C GLY A 522 12.95 -25.54 -0.18
N VAL A 523 12.66 -25.96 1.06
CA VAL A 523 13.61 -25.92 2.18
C VAL A 523 14.85 -26.77 1.89
N SER A 524 14.65 -28.02 1.45
CA SER A 524 15.74 -28.96 1.18
C SER A 524 16.68 -28.45 0.09
N LEU A 525 16.13 -27.88 -0.99
CA LEU A 525 16.90 -27.26 -2.07
C LEU A 525 17.71 -26.05 -1.58
N ALA A 526 17.13 -25.22 -0.71
CA ALA A 526 17.85 -24.09 -0.15
C ALA A 526 18.97 -24.54 0.82
N VAL A 527 18.69 -25.51 1.67
CA VAL A 527 19.69 -26.09 2.60
C VAL A 527 20.84 -26.72 1.81
N SER A 528 20.57 -27.55 0.81
CA SER A 528 21.61 -28.19 -0.02
C SER A 528 22.51 -27.17 -0.71
N LYS A 529 21.94 -26.02 -1.12
CA LYS A 529 22.67 -24.99 -1.88
C LYS A 529 23.45 -24.01 -0.97
N TYR A 530 22.94 -23.69 0.22
CA TYR A 530 23.46 -22.60 1.04
C TYR A 530 24.07 -23.04 2.37
N ARG A 531 24.04 -24.33 2.73
CA ARG A 531 24.64 -24.86 3.98
C ARG A 531 26.17 -24.84 3.97
N GLY A 532 26.81 -24.94 2.78
CA GLY A 532 28.26 -24.89 2.64
C GLY A 532 28.84 -23.49 2.75
N ASP A 533 30.16 -23.38 2.61
CA ASP A 533 30.85 -22.10 2.61
C ASP A 533 30.33 -21.17 1.52
N GLN A 534 29.89 -20.03 1.92
CA GLN A 534 29.34 -19.01 1.03
C GLN A 534 30.33 -17.84 0.90
N SER A 535 30.50 -17.36 -0.34
CA SER A 535 31.30 -16.16 -0.59
C SER A 535 30.55 -14.90 -0.14
N ASP A 536 31.29 -13.92 0.35
CA ASP A 536 30.84 -12.55 0.62
C ASP A 536 30.41 -11.79 -0.66
N LYS A 537 30.91 -12.25 -1.81
CA LYS A 537 30.58 -11.68 -3.13
C LYS A 537 29.51 -12.51 -3.84
N ALA A 538 28.62 -11.82 -4.51
CA ALA A 538 27.61 -12.48 -5.35
C ALA A 538 28.27 -13.15 -6.55
N PRO A 539 27.87 -14.39 -6.94
CA PRO A 539 28.39 -15.06 -8.14
C PRO A 539 28.17 -14.21 -9.39
N GLU A 540 29.20 -14.01 -10.21
CA GLU A 540 29.09 -13.26 -11.46
C GLU A 540 28.34 -14.06 -12.54
N LYS A 541 28.68 -15.35 -12.68
CA LYS A 541 28.02 -16.25 -13.62
C LYS A 541 26.79 -16.87 -12.96
N VAL A 542 25.62 -16.50 -13.44
CA VAL A 542 24.33 -17.00 -12.94
C VAL A 542 23.41 -17.33 -14.12
N SER A 543 22.36 -18.10 -13.86
CA SER A 543 21.33 -18.39 -14.88
C SER A 543 20.63 -17.10 -15.33
N ILE A 544 20.08 -17.11 -16.55
CA ILE A 544 19.32 -15.99 -17.11
C ILE A 544 18.17 -15.55 -16.16
N LEU A 545 17.48 -16.53 -15.57
CA LEU A 545 16.39 -16.24 -14.62
C LEU A 545 16.91 -15.54 -13.36
N THR A 546 18.05 -15.97 -12.81
CA THR A 546 18.67 -15.31 -11.64
C THR A 546 19.14 -13.91 -11.99
N ALA A 547 19.72 -13.71 -13.18
CA ALA A 547 20.13 -12.38 -13.66
C ALA A 547 18.92 -11.45 -13.81
N ALA A 548 17.83 -11.94 -14.38
CA ALA A 548 16.58 -11.19 -14.48
C ALA A 548 15.98 -10.86 -13.09
N ALA A 549 15.95 -11.84 -12.17
CA ALA A 549 15.43 -11.64 -10.82
C ALA A 549 16.26 -10.62 -9.99
N ARG A 550 17.58 -10.57 -10.19
CA ARG A 550 18.43 -9.51 -9.59
C ARG A 550 18.04 -8.11 -10.05
N LYS A 551 17.56 -7.98 -11.29
CA LYS A 551 17.11 -6.71 -11.91
C LYS A 551 15.59 -6.53 -11.85
N ASP A 552 14.92 -7.12 -10.85
CA ASP A 552 13.46 -7.04 -10.65
C ASP A 552 12.67 -7.41 -11.93
N LEU A 553 13.14 -8.44 -12.65
CA LEU A 553 12.58 -8.92 -13.92
C LEU A 553 12.48 -7.81 -14.98
N TYR A 554 13.39 -6.84 -14.92
CA TYR A 554 13.47 -5.68 -15.82
C TYR A 554 12.25 -4.75 -15.79
N GLN A 555 11.43 -4.80 -14.74
CA GLN A 555 10.22 -3.98 -14.64
C GLN A 555 10.52 -2.48 -14.70
N ASP A 556 11.57 -2.02 -14.00
CA ASP A 556 11.95 -0.61 -14.04
C ASP A 556 12.37 -0.17 -15.44
N SER A 557 13.11 -1.01 -16.16
CA SER A 557 13.50 -0.72 -17.54
C SER A 557 12.28 -0.68 -18.47
N LEU A 558 11.30 -1.54 -18.26
CA LEU A 558 10.03 -1.52 -18.98
C LEU A 558 9.26 -0.23 -18.68
N ASN A 559 9.08 0.11 -17.42
CA ASN A 559 8.37 1.33 -17.00
C ASN A 559 9.07 2.60 -17.55
N GLU A 560 10.39 2.64 -17.52
CA GLU A 560 11.16 3.75 -18.04
C GLU A 560 10.96 3.89 -19.57
N SER A 561 11.10 2.80 -20.32
CA SER A 561 11.02 2.84 -21.79
C SER A 561 9.61 3.02 -22.32
N ALA A 562 8.60 2.36 -21.70
CA ALA A 562 7.23 2.37 -22.20
C ALA A 562 6.40 3.59 -21.72
N PHE A 563 6.69 4.12 -20.52
CA PHE A 563 5.86 5.17 -19.92
C PHE A 563 6.65 6.45 -19.60
N MET A 564 7.80 6.34 -18.90
CA MET A 564 8.47 7.54 -18.38
C MET A 564 9.12 8.37 -19.49
N ARG A 565 9.89 7.77 -20.39
CA ARG A 565 10.54 8.49 -21.50
C ARG A 565 9.54 9.09 -22.49
N PRO A 566 8.51 8.35 -22.96
CA PRO A 566 7.46 8.93 -23.80
C PRO A 566 6.70 10.05 -23.10
N GLY A 567 6.34 9.87 -21.82
CA GLY A 567 5.69 10.90 -21.01
C GLY A 567 6.52 12.18 -20.88
N GLN A 568 7.80 12.05 -20.57
CA GLN A 568 8.72 13.21 -20.52
C GLN A 568 8.86 13.90 -21.88
N SER A 569 8.89 13.14 -22.98
CA SER A 569 8.93 13.69 -24.32
C SER A 569 7.65 14.46 -24.65
N LEU A 570 6.48 13.92 -24.27
CA LEU A 570 5.19 14.60 -24.42
C LEU A 570 5.15 15.89 -23.61
N ILE A 571 5.56 15.87 -22.34
CA ILE A 571 5.61 17.07 -21.49
C ILE A 571 6.51 18.14 -22.11
N LYS A 572 7.69 17.76 -22.61
CA LYS A 572 8.60 18.71 -23.29
C LYS A 572 7.93 19.34 -24.51
N LYS A 573 7.21 18.57 -25.33
CA LYS A 573 6.45 19.09 -26.48
C LYS A 573 5.33 20.03 -26.06
N LEU A 574 4.57 19.67 -25.02
CA LEU A 574 3.50 20.54 -24.49
C LEU A 574 4.05 21.87 -23.97
N LEU A 575 5.17 21.84 -23.23
CA LEU A 575 5.86 23.07 -22.80
C LEU A 575 6.35 23.91 -23.98
N GLN A 576 6.85 23.30 -25.04
CA GLN A 576 7.23 24.03 -26.26
C GLN A 576 6.02 24.65 -26.95
N ILE A 577 4.90 23.95 -27.02
CA ILE A 577 3.64 24.50 -27.56
C ILE A 577 3.18 25.70 -26.72
N ASP A 578 3.20 25.60 -25.40
CA ASP A 578 2.82 26.68 -24.50
C ASP A 578 3.71 27.92 -24.74
N LEU A 579 5.03 27.76 -24.68
CA LEU A 579 5.99 28.85 -24.84
C LEU A 579 6.02 29.49 -26.24
N ILE A 580 5.90 28.65 -27.29
CA ILE A 580 6.09 29.14 -28.68
C ILE A 580 4.75 29.56 -29.27
N VAL A 581 3.67 28.76 -29.07
CA VAL A 581 2.38 29.03 -29.68
C VAL A 581 1.55 29.98 -28.81
N ILE A 582 1.28 29.62 -27.57
CA ILE A 582 0.38 30.39 -26.70
C ILE A 582 1.04 31.71 -26.30
N ASP A 583 2.18 31.68 -25.64
CA ASP A 583 2.92 32.87 -25.25
C ASP A 583 3.41 33.68 -26.49
N GLY A 584 3.80 32.97 -27.54
CA GLY A 584 4.18 33.59 -28.81
C GLY A 584 3.06 34.40 -29.45
N LEU A 585 1.83 33.86 -29.48
CA LEU A 585 0.66 34.59 -29.96
C LEU A 585 0.32 35.80 -29.08
N VAL A 586 0.34 35.65 -27.77
CA VAL A 586 0.10 36.76 -26.83
C VAL A 586 1.13 37.88 -27.02
N ARG A 587 2.40 37.52 -27.12
CA ARG A 587 3.49 38.52 -27.40
C ARG A 587 3.37 39.15 -28.78
N SER A 588 2.90 38.37 -29.78
CA SER A 588 2.70 38.89 -31.15
C SER A 588 1.58 39.95 -31.17
N VAL A 589 0.47 39.73 -30.48
CA VAL A 589 -0.59 40.72 -30.32
C VAL A 589 -0.04 42.02 -29.70
N GLY A 590 0.76 41.87 -28.63
CA GLY A 590 1.44 43.02 -28.02
C GLY A 590 2.38 43.75 -29.00
N SER A 591 3.22 43.02 -29.72
CA SER A 591 4.17 43.60 -30.68
C SER A 591 3.48 44.24 -31.88
N VAL A 592 2.42 43.64 -32.38
CA VAL A 592 1.58 44.23 -33.46
C VAL A 592 0.92 45.52 -33.00
N SER A 593 0.38 45.53 -31.78
CA SER A 593 -0.23 46.73 -31.17
C SER A 593 0.78 47.85 -30.99
N ILE A 594 1.99 47.54 -30.49
CA ILE A 594 3.08 48.51 -30.34
C ILE A 594 3.51 49.03 -31.72
N SER A 595 3.68 48.13 -32.70
CA SER A 595 4.05 48.51 -34.08
C SER A 595 3.01 49.37 -34.75
N ALA A 596 1.73 49.04 -34.63
CA ALA A 596 0.61 49.82 -35.09
C ALA A 596 0.57 51.19 -34.40
N GLY A 597 0.72 51.24 -33.09
CA GLY A 597 0.84 52.51 -32.33
C GLY A 597 1.98 53.39 -32.78
N THR A 598 3.16 52.79 -33.05
CA THR A 598 4.32 53.52 -33.54
C THR A 598 4.11 54.09 -34.94
N LYS A 599 3.46 53.32 -35.82
CA LYS A 599 3.07 53.81 -37.18
C LYS A 599 2.01 54.90 -37.10
N LEU A 600 1.00 54.74 -36.25
CA LEU A 600 -0.01 55.77 -36.03
C LEU A 600 0.58 57.05 -35.43
N ARG A 601 1.59 56.93 -34.59
CA ARG A 601 2.29 58.08 -34.01
C ARG A 601 3.02 58.93 -35.10
N SER A 602 3.44 58.33 -36.20
CA SER A 602 4.00 59.06 -37.33
C SER A 602 3.04 60.03 -38.02
N LEU A 603 1.72 59.82 -37.84
CA LEU A 603 0.66 60.73 -38.30
C LEU A 603 0.56 61.99 -37.43
N GLN A 604 1.15 61.99 -36.23
CA GLN A 604 1.24 63.18 -35.38
C GLN A 604 2.36 64.10 -35.89
N SER A 605 2.00 65.01 -36.76
CA SER A 605 2.95 65.98 -37.33
C SER A 605 3.43 67.06 -36.35
N GLY A 606 2.78 67.19 -35.20
CA GLY A 606 3.06 68.25 -34.22
C GLY A 606 2.56 69.64 -34.63
N TYR A 607 2.01 69.78 -35.83
CA TYR A 607 1.52 71.06 -36.33
C TYR A 607 0.00 71.16 -36.16
N VAL A 608 -0.46 72.19 -35.47
CA VAL A 608 -1.89 72.46 -35.22
C VAL A 608 -2.69 72.50 -36.53
N ARG A 609 -2.09 73.06 -37.61
CA ARG A 609 -2.74 73.14 -38.95
C ARG A 609 -3.03 71.75 -39.52
N SER A 610 -2.15 70.75 -39.34
CA SER A 610 -2.38 69.39 -39.83
C SER A 610 -3.51 68.70 -39.06
N TYR A 611 -3.64 68.94 -37.78
CA TYR A 611 -4.72 68.41 -36.96
C TYR A 611 -6.06 69.06 -37.31
N ALA A 612 -6.08 70.41 -37.51
CA ALA A 612 -7.26 71.11 -37.95
C ALA A 612 -7.77 70.60 -39.31
N LEU A 613 -6.83 70.39 -40.26
CA LEU A 613 -7.14 69.83 -41.56
C LEU A 613 -7.73 68.40 -41.48
N MET A 614 -7.15 67.53 -40.67
CA MET A 614 -7.62 66.17 -40.45
C MET A 614 -9.01 66.16 -39.77
N MET A 615 -9.26 67.06 -38.85
CA MET A 615 -10.61 67.21 -38.23
C MET A 615 -11.64 67.63 -39.25
N VAL A 616 -11.31 68.58 -40.13
CA VAL A 616 -12.24 69.02 -41.19
C VAL A 616 -12.49 67.87 -42.18
N ILE A 617 -11.44 67.16 -42.62
CA ILE A 617 -11.60 66.02 -43.52
C ILE A 617 -12.42 64.91 -42.87
N GLY A 618 -12.20 64.62 -41.60
CA GLY A 618 -12.97 63.62 -40.83
C GLY A 618 -14.44 64.02 -40.68
N ALA A 619 -14.74 65.27 -40.40
CA ALA A 619 -16.11 65.79 -40.34
C ALA A 619 -16.81 65.74 -41.69
N LEU A 620 -16.12 66.13 -42.78
CA LEU A 620 -16.67 66.01 -44.15
C LEU A 620 -16.93 64.55 -44.55
N ALA A 621 -16.03 63.64 -44.19
CA ALA A 621 -16.20 62.22 -44.44
C ALA A 621 -17.41 61.66 -43.68
N LEU A 622 -17.61 62.06 -42.41
CA LEU A 622 -18.77 61.68 -41.59
C LEU A 622 -20.06 62.21 -42.20
N ILE A 623 -20.11 63.46 -42.60
CA ILE A 623 -21.27 64.09 -43.29
C ILE A 623 -21.56 63.34 -44.58
N ALA A 624 -20.55 63.08 -45.42
CA ALA A 624 -20.71 62.33 -46.65
C ALA A 624 -21.24 60.90 -46.41
N THR A 625 -20.73 60.19 -45.37
CA THR A 625 -21.20 58.87 -45.02
C THR A 625 -22.65 58.89 -44.54
N VAL A 626 -23.02 59.86 -43.70
CA VAL A 626 -24.41 60.04 -43.26
C VAL A 626 -25.30 60.33 -44.44
N TRP A 627 -24.88 61.24 -45.37
CA TRP A 627 -25.64 61.57 -46.56
C TRP A 627 -25.85 60.37 -47.48
N ILE A 628 -24.83 59.56 -47.73
CA ILE A 628 -24.90 58.34 -48.52
C ILE A 628 -25.82 57.29 -47.88
N VAL A 629 -25.87 57.20 -46.58
CA VAL A 629 -26.69 56.20 -45.84
C VAL A 629 -28.14 56.66 -45.69
N THR A 630 -28.40 57.99 -45.77
CA THR A 630 -29.76 58.60 -45.65
C THR A 630 -30.37 58.99 -46.95
N ALA A 631 -29.64 59.03 -48.11
CA ALA A 631 -30.13 59.17 -49.44
C ALA A 631 -30.45 57.78 -50.06
#